data_1683f3f36b4bd34174907e05d9f18b77
#
_entry.id   1683f3f36b4bd34174907e05d9f18b77
#
_cell.length_a   1.000
_cell.length_b   1.000
_cell.length_c   1.000
_cell.angle_alpha   90.00
_cell.angle_beta   90.00
_cell.angle_gamma   90.00
#
_symmetry.space_group_name_H-M   'P 1'
#
loop_
_entity.id
_entity.type
_entity.pdbx_description
1 polymer ?
#
loop_
_entity_poly.entity_id
_entity_poly.type
_entity_poly.pdbx_seq_one_letter_code
_entity_poly.pdbx_strand_id
1 'polypeptide(L)'
;MFRLWAKIWKSGRMIRDTVICNEDTKLNRTRKIFSALEEVCIEFDLSRPIWLDSNIAEFKKHDKVRFGRDNFIDEIDFNYLEIQVIEEDE
;
A
#
# COMPACT_ATOMS: atom_id res chain seq x y z
N MET A 1 9.81 14.99 -0.78
CA MET A 1 9.95 13.58 -0.39
C MET A 1 8.64 12.84 -0.62
N PHE A 2 8.70 11.63 -1.10
CA PHE A 2 7.50 10.78 -1.23
C PHE A 2 7.39 9.90 0.02
N ARG A 3 6.18 9.85 0.61
CA ARG A 3 5.90 8.99 1.77
C ARG A 3 4.60 8.22 1.54
N LEU A 4 4.66 6.92 1.79
CA LEU A 4 3.51 6.04 1.72
C LEU A 4 3.31 5.39 3.08
N TRP A 5 2.09 5.52 3.62
CA TRP A 5 1.72 4.94 4.90
C TRP A 5 0.93 3.65 4.67
N ALA A 6 1.43 2.55 5.20
CA ALA A 6 0.78 1.25 5.07
C ALA A 6 0.27 0.81 6.43
N LYS A 7 -0.97 0.31 6.46
CA LYS A 7 -1.66 -0.07 7.69
C LYS A 7 -2.32 -1.43 7.51
N ILE A 8 -2.20 -2.28 8.53
CA ILE A 8 -2.94 -3.54 8.57
C ILE A 8 -4.08 -3.38 9.55
N TRP A 9 -5.30 -3.61 9.06
CA TRP A 9 -6.54 -3.50 9.85
C TRP A 9 -7.11 -4.88 10.13
N LYS A 10 -7.47 -5.13 11.39
CA LYS A 10 -8.12 -6.37 11.80
C LYS A 10 -9.13 -6.06 12.89
N SER A 11 -10.38 -6.48 12.67
CA SER A 11 -11.48 -6.30 13.63
C SER A 11 -11.66 -4.83 14.07
N GLY A 12 -11.54 -3.92 13.09
CA GLY A 12 -11.70 -2.49 13.34
C GLY A 12 -10.51 -1.80 13.99
N ARG A 13 -9.38 -2.50 14.15
CA ARG A 13 -8.17 -1.96 14.78
C ARG A 13 -7.00 -1.98 13.82
N MET A 14 -6.17 -0.95 13.88
CA MET A 14 -4.90 -0.92 13.19
C MET A 14 -3.88 -1.70 14.03
N ILE A 15 -3.53 -2.90 13.56
CA ILE A 15 -2.65 -3.79 14.32
C ILE A 15 -1.17 -3.62 13.99
N ARG A 16 -0.86 -3.09 12.79
CA ARG A 16 0.51 -2.79 12.36
C ARG A 16 0.47 -1.62 11.39
N ASP A 17 1.53 -0.85 11.35
CA ASP A 17 1.72 0.17 10.33
C ASP A 17 3.20 0.42 10.07
N THR A 18 3.49 1.02 8.93
CA THR A 18 4.83 1.48 8.58
C THR A 18 4.73 2.62 7.58
N VAL A 19 5.74 3.47 7.54
CA VAL A 19 5.85 4.54 6.54
C VAL A 19 7.10 4.29 5.71
N ILE A 20 6.91 4.22 4.40
CA ILE A 20 8.03 4.08 3.46
C ILE A 20 8.30 5.45 2.85
N CYS A 21 9.55 5.89 2.93
CA CYS A 21 10.00 7.17 2.39
C CYS A 21 10.87 6.94 1.16
N ASN A 22 10.72 7.78 0.16
CA ASN A 22 11.53 7.72 -1.06
C ASN A 22 11.91 9.13 -1.49
N GLU A 23 13.21 9.39 -1.57
CA GLU A 23 13.74 10.69 -1.98
C GLU A 23 14.21 10.71 -3.43
N ASP A 24 14.08 9.60 -4.16
CA ASP A 24 14.55 9.49 -5.54
C ASP A 24 13.66 10.32 -6.46
N THR A 25 14.22 11.42 -6.97
CA THR A 25 13.51 12.31 -7.89
C THR A 25 13.45 11.79 -9.31
N LYS A 26 14.17 10.72 -9.63
CA LYS A 26 14.21 10.13 -10.97
C LYS A 26 13.05 9.17 -11.23
N LEU A 27 12.47 8.59 -10.16
CA LEU A 27 11.35 7.68 -10.30
C LEU A 27 10.06 8.48 -10.44
N ASN A 28 9.17 8.03 -11.34
CA ASN A 28 7.84 8.62 -11.43
C ASN A 28 6.96 8.11 -10.28
N ARG A 29 5.78 8.72 -10.13
CA ARG A 29 4.86 8.41 -9.03
C ARG A 29 4.48 6.93 -8.99
N THR A 30 4.15 6.35 -10.15
CA THR A 30 3.75 4.95 -10.24
C THR A 30 4.85 4.02 -9.74
N ARG A 31 6.09 4.25 -10.15
CA ARG A 31 7.21 3.41 -9.70
C ARG A 31 7.50 3.57 -8.22
N LYS A 32 7.33 4.78 -7.69
CA LYS A 32 7.50 5.02 -6.25
C LYS A 32 6.46 4.26 -5.44
N ILE A 33 5.22 4.22 -5.91
CA ILE A 33 4.13 3.49 -5.26
C ILE A 33 4.42 1.99 -5.27
N PHE A 34 4.77 1.42 -6.42
CA PHE A 34 5.06 -0.01 -6.50
C PHE A 34 6.29 -0.39 -5.70
N SER A 35 7.34 0.42 -5.73
CA SER A 35 8.55 0.18 -4.94
C SER A 35 8.24 0.22 -3.44
N ALA A 36 7.47 1.20 -3.00
CA ALA A 36 7.07 1.32 -1.60
C ALA A 36 6.19 0.14 -1.16
N LEU A 37 5.25 -0.27 -1.99
CA LEU A 37 4.38 -1.41 -1.69
C LEU A 37 5.20 -2.70 -1.57
N GLU A 38 6.21 -2.88 -2.42
CA GLU A 38 7.10 -4.03 -2.33
C GLU A 38 7.83 -4.06 -0.98
N GLU A 39 8.35 -2.91 -0.54
CA GLU A 39 9.01 -2.80 0.77
C GLU A 39 8.04 -3.10 1.92
N VAL A 40 6.81 -2.61 1.82
CA VAL A 40 5.75 -2.90 2.81
C VAL A 40 5.52 -4.41 2.91
N CYS A 41 5.39 -5.07 1.77
CA CYS A 41 5.12 -6.50 1.74
C CYS A 41 6.28 -7.31 2.31
N ILE A 42 7.52 -6.88 2.06
CA ILE A 42 8.70 -7.51 2.66
C ILE A 42 8.67 -7.33 4.18
N GLU A 43 8.40 -6.12 4.66
CA GLU A 43 8.37 -5.82 6.09
C GLU A 43 7.27 -6.61 6.82
N PHE A 44 6.10 -6.75 6.21
CA PHE A 44 4.96 -7.45 6.80
C PHE A 44 4.90 -8.94 6.46
N ASP A 45 5.88 -9.43 5.70
CA ASP A 45 5.94 -10.84 5.26
C ASP A 45 4.68 -11.23 4.49
N LEU A 46 4.32 -10.43 3.50
CA LEU A 46 3.16 -10.65 2.64
C LEU A 46 3.58 -10.84 1.19
N SER A 47 2.80 -11.62 0.43
CA SER A 47 2.89 -11.59 -1.02
C SER A 47 2.34 -10.25 -1.51
N ARG A 48 2.79 -9.82 -2.70
CA ARG A 48 2.29 -8.57 -3.28
C ARG A 48 0.81 -8.71 -3.65
N PRO A 49 -0.03 -7.73 -3.31
CA PRO A 49 -1.44 -7.80 -3.66
C PRO A 49 -1.65 -7.61 -5.17
N ILE A 50 -2.71 -8.21 -5.67
CA ILE A 50 -3.14 -8.04 -7.05
C ILE A 50 -4.00 -6.78 -7.13
N TRP A 51 -3.64 -5.88 -8.04
CA TRP A 51 -4.43 -4.67 -8.28
C TRP A 51 -5.62 -5.00 -9.19
N LEU A 52 -6.81 -4.92 -8.65
CA LEU A 52 -8.05 -5.03 -9.43
C LEU A 52 -8.42 -3.64 -9.95
N ASP A 53 -9.27 -3.59 -10.98
CA ASP A 53 -9.70 -2.33 -11.58
C ASP A 53 -10.33 -1.39 -10.54
N SER A 54 -11.11 -1.95 -9.61
CA SER A 54 -11.71 -1.18 -8.52
C SER A 54 -10.66 -0.55 -7.60
N ASN A 55 -9.56 -1.24 -7.36
CA ASN A 55 -8.46 -0.72 -6.53
C ASN A 55 -7.77 0.46 -7.23
N ILE A 56 -7.53 0.32 -8.53
CA ILE A 56 -6.89 1.38 -9.32
C ILE A 56 -7.77 2.63 -9.31
N ALA A 57 -9.08 2.47 -9.52
CA ALA A 57 -10.02 3.58 -9.51
C ALA A 57 -10.08 4.26 -8.13
N GLU A 58 -10.12 3.48 -7.05
CA GLU A 58 -10.12 3.99 -5.69
C GLU A 58 -8.85 4.79 -5.40
N PHE A 59 -7.69 4.24 -5.79
CA PHE A 59 -6.41 4.90 -5.54
C PHE A 59 -6.27 6.21 -6.31
N LYS A 60 -6.71 6.24 -7.57
CA LYS A 60 -6.70 7.47 -8.37
C LYS A 60 -7.58 8.55 -7.77
N LYS A 61 -8.66 8.17 -7.13
CA LYS A 61 -9.64 9.11 -6.57
C LYS A 61 -9.23 9.62 -5.18
N HIS A 62 -8.64 8.75 -4.35
CA HIS A 62 -8.43 9.04 -2.93
C HIS A 62 -6.98 9.03 -2.49
N ASP A 63 -6.01 8.69 -3.35
CA ASP A 63 -4.61 8.44 -2.99
C ASP A 63 -4.46 7.39 -1.89
N LYS A 64 -5.45 6.51 -1.80
CA LYS A 64 -5.57 5.49 -0.77
C LYS A 64 -6.33 4.30 -1.35
N VAL A 65 -5.91 3.09 -0.98
CA VAL A 65 -6.56 1.86 -1.42
C VAL A 65 -6.45 0.79 -0.35
N ARG A 66 -7.44 -0.09 -0.31
CA ARG A 66 -7.50 -1.24 0.60
C ARG A 66 -7.42 -2.52 -0.20
N PHE A 67 -6.51 -3.40 0.22
CA PHE A 67 -6.34 -4.72 -0.36
C PHE A 67 -6.85 -5.76 0.63
N GLY A 68 -7.93 -6.43 0.29
CA GLY A 68 -8.53 -7.46 1.13
C GLY A 68 -8.19 -8.87 0.63
N ARG A 69 -8.98 -9.84 1.08
CA ARG A 69 -8.79 -11.25 0.74
C ARG A 69 -8.68 -11.50 -0.77
N ASP A 70 -9.48 -10.81 -1.56
CA ASP A 70 -9.54 -11.03 -3.01
C ASP A 70 -8.28 -10.52 -3.74
N ASN A 71 -7.46 -9.75 -3.08
CA ASN A 71 -6.25 -9.18 -3.65
C ASN A 71 -5.00 -10.02 -3.42
N PHE A 72 -5.07 -11.01 -2.54
CA PHE A 72 -3.91 -11.83 -2.18
C PHE A 72 -4.09 -13.27 -2.65
N ILE A 73 -3.02 -13.83 -3.24
CA ILE A 73 -3.00 -15.24 -3.61
C ILE A 73 -2.98 -16.11 -2.35
N ASP A 74 -2.17 -15.70 -1.37
CA ASP A 74 -2.05 -16.41 -0.10
C ASP A 74 -3.18 -16.00 0.85
N GLU A 75 -3.51 -16.90 1.76
CA GLU A 75 -4.49 -16.62 2.79
C GLU A 75 -3.93 -15.56 3.75
N ILE A 76 -4.75 -14.56 4.09
CA ILE A 76 -4.37 -13.51 5.04
C ILE A 76 -5.20 -13.65 6.32
N ASP A 77 -4.60 -13.28 7.47
CA ASP A 77 -5.25 -13.39 8.78
C ASP A 77 -5.74 -12.01 9.30
N PHE A 78 -5.87 -11.05 8.42
CA PHE A 78 -6.35 -9.70 8.73
C PHE A 78 -7.44 -9.31 7.72
N ASN A 79 -8.11 -8.18 7.95
CA ASN A 79 -9.21 -7.75 7.07
C ASN A 79 -8.69 -7.12 5.80
N TYR A 80 -7.77 -6.17 5.89
CA TYR A 80 -7.17 -5.53 4.72
C TYR A 80 -5.86 -4.83 5.05
N LEU A 81 -5.05 -4.69 4.02
CA LEU A 81 -3.88 -3.83 3.99
C LEU A 81 -4.31 -2.53 3.31
N GLU A 82 -4.15 -1.40 3.99
CA GLU A 82 -4.43 -0.09 3.42
C GLU A 82 -3.13 0.64 3.17
N ILE A 83 -2.99 1.19 1.96
CA ILE A 83 -1.87 2.08 1.66
C ILE A 83 -2.41 3.46 1.32
N GLN A 84 -1.69 4.48 1.73
CA GLN A 84 -2.06 5.87 1.53
C GLN A 84 -0.83 6.71 1.25
N VAL A 85 -0.88 7.50 0.19
CA VAL A 85 0.17 8.48 -0.09
C VAL A 85 -0.09 9.70 0.81
N ILE A 86 0.85 9.99 1.70
CA ILE A 86 0.71 11.08 2.66
C ILE A 86 1.60 12.28 2.35
N GLU A 87 2.59 12.11 1.49
CA GLU A 87 3.45 13.21 1.04
C GLU A 87 3.97 12.88 -0.35
N GLU A 88 3.94 13.85 -1.25
CA GLU A 88 4.46 13.68 -2.61
C GLU A 88 5.45 14.78 -2.94
N ASP A 89 6.33 14.50 -3.90
CA ASP A 89 7.23 15.51 -4.48
C ASP A 89 6.41 16.48 -5.31
N GLU A 90 6.80 17.71 -5.29
CA GLU A 90 6.21 18.74 -6.12
C GLU A 90 6.84 18.75 -7.52
#